data_39747cd60287c5fc085d183147e5a835
#
_entry.id   39747cd60287c5fc085d183147e5a835
#
_cell.length_a   1.000
_cell.length_b   1.000
_cell.length_c   1.000
_cell.angle_alpha   90.00
_cell.angle_beta   90.00
_cell.angle_gamma   90.00
#
_symmetry.space_group_name_H-M   'P 1'
#
loop_
_entity.id
_entity.type
_entity.pdbx_description
1 polymer ?
#
loop_
_entity_poly.entity_id
_entity_poly.type
_entity_poly.pdbx_seq_one_letter_code
_entity_poly.pdbx_strand_id
1 'polypeptide(L)'
;MMKHQIHRGGHRLAGAFLSVLLAVYLFSPCAAAAEPEEMVLRVAFPNAEGYTSLSENGSPVGVVVDYLNEISKYTGWKYEYVSTSNAVGDFQDGKFDLMGGTFYSESLEDIFGYPDYNCGYTQAKLMARKDDASIRSYDTGTLNGKTIGVYDRSTENIQRLKEWLAIQALDCKIRYYSRDDLENGNLYNRLENGEVDLLLGYGTDMPDTLYAASSFGGQAHYLVTQPNNQEILDQLNMALEQIYAADPEFSDKMQAKNFADNMTGYAVLAEQELSYIAKKGTVTVAVANNWHPLYCVNIDDYHEGFVPDVLKKVTEYSGLEFTYLL
;
A
#
# COMPACT_ATOMS: atom_id res chain seq x y z
N MET A 1 -12.20 91.38 -52.09
CA MET A 1 -11.16 91.06 -51.15
C MET A 1 -11.81 90.61 -49.85
N MET A 2 -11.94 89.30 -49.67
CA MET A 2 -12.57 88.72 -48.48
C MET A 2 -11.57 87.86 -47.73
N LYS A 3 -11.33 88.17 -46.43
CA LYS A 3 -10.42 87.46 -45.53
C LYS A 3 -11.16 86.28 -44.89
N HIS A 4 -10.61 85.08 -45.02
CA HIS A 4 -11.01 83.90 -44.29
C HIS A 4 -10.58 83.97 -42.82
N GLN A 5 -11.53 83.81 -41.91
CA GLN A 5 -11.25 83.48 -40.51
C GLN A 5 -11.42 81.97 -40.35
N ILE A 6 -10.35 81.31 -39.92
CA ILE A 6 -10.34 79.89 -39.59
C ILE A 6 -10.66 79.73 -38.11
N HIS A 7 -11.72 78.94 -37.79
CA HIS A 7 -12.10 78.56 -36.46
C HIS A 7 -11.07 77.63 -35.83
N ARG A 8 -10.50 78.04 -34.72
CA ARG A 8 -9.78 77.20 -33.76
C ARG A 8 -10.74 76.81 -32.64
N GLY A 9 -11.42 75.66 -32.69
CA GLY A 9 -12.41 75.23 -31.67
C GLY A 9 -12.62 73.75 -31.46
N GLY A 10 -11.78 72.87 -32.06
CA GLY A 10 -12.04 71.44 -32.10
C GLY A 10 -11.21 70.50 -31.20
N HIS A 11 -10.14 70.98 -30.58
CA HIS A 11 -9.16 70.05 -29.94
C HIS A 11 -9.19 69.98 -28.43
N ARG A 12 -10.08 70.75 -27.72
CA ARG A 12 -10.17 70.71 -26.26
C ARG A 12 -11.21 69.72 -25.72
N LEU A 13 -12.15 69.30 -26.52
CA LEU A 13 -13.20 68.33 -26.11
C LEU A 13 -12.76 66.86 -26.32
N ALA A 14 -11.86 66.57 -27.24
CA ALA A 14 -11.36 65.23 -27.49
C ALA A 14 -10.40 64.71 -26.38
N GLY A 15 -9.64 65.63 -25.75
CA GLY A 15 -8.73 65.30 -24.66
C GLY A 15 -9.42 64.96 -23.34
N ALA A 16 -10.58 65.57 -23.06
CA ALA A 16 -11.33 65.32 -21.84
C ALA A 16 -12.06 63.97 -21.87
N PHE A 17 -12.52 63.50 -23.05
CA PHE A 17 -13.15 62.17 -23.19
C PHE A 17 -12.15 61.03 -23.10
N LEU A 18 -10.94 61.21 -23.58
CA LEU A 18 -9.92 60.15 -23.52
C LEU A 18 -9.38 59.98 -22.11
N SER A 19 -9.28 61.04 -21.31
CA SER A 19 -8.83 60.94 -19.89
C SER A 19 -9.88 60.32 -18.97
N VAL A 20 -11.18 60.52 -19.25
CA VAL A 20 -12.26 59.85 -18.46
C VAL A 20 -12.33 58.33 -18.79
N LEU A 21 -12.13 57.92 -20.02
CA LEU A 21 -12.06 56.53 -20.42
C LEU A 21 -10.86 55.79 -19.81
N LEU A 22 -9.69 56.45 -19.70
CA LEU A 22 -8.51 55.90 -19.08
C LEU A 22 -8.65 55.77 -17.54
N ALA A 23 -9.37 56.67 -16.89
CA ALA A 23 -9.61 56.64 -15.46
C ALA A 23 -10.61 55.53 -15.04
N VAL A 24 -11.56 55.19 -15.92
CA VAL A 24 -12.52 54.08 -15.66
C VAL A 24 -11.83 52.72 -15.77
N TYR A 25 -10.79 52.55 -16.59
CA TYR A 25 -10.00 51.33 -16.65
C TYR A 25 -9.06 51.12 -15.45
N LEU A 26 -8.66 52.16 -14.75
CA LEU A 26 -7.78 52.09 -13.59
C LEU A 26 -8.55 51.81 -12.27
N PHE A 27 -9.88 51.87 -12.28
CA PHE A 27 -10.75 51.54 -11.15
C PHE A 27 -11.58 50.25 -11.40
N SER A 28 -11.19 49.38 -12.34
CA SER A 28 -11.73 48.02 -12.33
C SER A 28 -11.33 47.41 -10.99
N PRO A 29 -12.26 47.02 -10.12
CA PRO A 29 -11.89 46.28 -8.94
C PRO A 29 -11.17 45.03 -9.47
N CYS A 30 -9.92 44.87 -9.10
CA CYS A 30 -9.25 43.60 -9.17
C CYS A 30 -10.18 42.67 -8.41
N ALA A 31 -10.96 41.84 -9.14
CA ALA A 31 -11.67 40.75 -8.53
C ALA A 31 -10.59 39.96 -7.81
N ALA A 32 -10.51 40.12 -6.49
CA ALA A 32 -9.71 39.22 -5.68
C ALA A 32 -10.16 37.83 -6.12
N ALA A 33 -9.29 37.11 -6.80
CA ALA A 33 -9.51 35.69 -7.04
C ALA A 33 -9.79 35.13 -5.65
N ALA A 34 -11.01 34.65 -5.43
CA ALA A 34 -11.32 33.94 -4.20
C ALA A 34 -10.22 32.88 -4.06
N GLU A 35 -9.48 32.91 -2.98
CA GLU A 35 -8.55 31.82 -2.69
C GLU A 35 -9.38 30.54 -2.86
N PRO A 36 -8.86 29.55 -3.60
CA PRO A 36 -9.60 28.31 -3.79
C PRO A 36 -9.95 27.78 -2.40
N GLU A 37 -11.22 27.54 -2.15
CA GLU A 37 -11.71 27.03 -0.87
C GLU A 37 -10.95 25.73 -0.59
N GLU A 38 -10.21 25.70 0.52
CA GLU A 38 -9.30 24.60 0.85
C GLU A 38 -10.15 23.36 1.15
N MET A 39 -10.12 22.37 0.27
CA MET A 39 -10.91 21.14 0.43
C MET A 39 -10.27 20.28 1.50
N VAL A 40 -10.98 20.05 2.60
CA VAL A 40 -10.56 19.16 3.69
C VAL A 40 -11.34 17.85 3.59
N LEU A 41 -10.65 16.74 3.37
CA LEU A 41 -11.24 15.41 3.24
C LEU A 41 -11.02 14.58 4.51
N ARG A 42 -12.07 13.93 4.99
CA ARG A 42 -12.01 13.02 6.13
C ARG A 42 -11.54 11.65 5.64
N VAL A 43 -10.46 11.18 6.22
CA VAL A 43 -9.83 9.90 5.87
C VAL A 43 -10.09 8.90 6.99
N ALA A 44 -10.66 7.75 6.64
CA ALA A 44 -10.75 6.63 7.57
C ALA A 44 -9.34 6.17 7.97
N PHE A 45 -9.09 6.13 9.28
CA PHE A 45 -7.78 5.79 9.83
C PHE A 45 -7.90 4.65 10.85
N PRO A 46 -8.15 3.40 10.38
CA PRO A 46 -8.03 2.22 11.24
C PRO A 46 -6.56 2.04 11.62
N ASN A 47 -6.30 1.40 12.76
CA ASN A 47 -4.93 1.05 13.13
C ASN A 47 -4.51 -0.21 12.35
N ALA A 48 -3.94 -0.01 11.16
CA ALA A 48 -3.50 -1.08 10.26
C ALA A 48 -2.03 -0.89 9.93
N GLU A 49 -1.17 -1.74 10.49
CA GLU A 49 0.28 -1.65 10.37
C GLU A 49 0.72 -1.60 8.90
N GLY A 50 1.64 -0.68 8.61
CA GLY A 50 2.12 -0.41 7.25
C GLY A 50 1.14 0.39 6.38
N TYR A 51 -0.16 0.37 6.65
CA TYR A 51 -1.17 1.15 5.91
C TYR A 51 -1.51 2.47 6.59
N THR A 52 -2.02 2.39 7.82
CA THR A 52 -2.48 3.52 8.63
C THR A 52 -2.14 3.25 10.08
N SER A 53 -1.16 3.94 10.62
CA SER A 53 -0.73 3.79 12.01
C SER A 53 -0.23 5.13 12.56
N LEU A 54 -0.04 5.20 13.85
CA LEU A 54 0.59 6.34 14.49
C LEU A 54 2.03 6.00 14.82
N SER A 55 2.93 6.92 14.50
CA SER A 55 4.33 6.86 14.94
C SER A 55 4.43 7.08 16.46
N GLU A 56 5.60 6.86 17.02
CA GLU A 56 5.86 7.05 18.46
C GLU A 56 5.49 8.45 18.98
N ASN A 57 5.59 9.47 18.13
CA ASN A 57 5.22 10.84 18.46
C ASN A 57 3.74 11.17 18.18
N GLY A 58 2.93 10.19 17.79
CA GLY A 58 1.50 10.34 17.50
C GLY A 58 1.17 10.89 16.11
N SER A 59 2.15 11.04 15.21
CA SER A 59 1.89 11.49 13.84
C SER A 59 1.38 10.34 12.96
N PRO A 60 0.42 10.59 12.05
CA PRO A 60 -0.03 9.60 11.07
C PRO A 60 1.13 9.14 10.17
N VAL A 61 1.26 7.83 9.98
CA VAL A 61 2.25 7.18 9.11
C VAL A 61 1.63 5.99 8.38
N GLY A 62 2.32 5.50 7.37
CA GLY A 62 1.90 4.36 6.57
C GLY A 62 1.76 4.71 5.08
N VAL A 63 1.62 3.67 4.25
CA VAL A 63 1.54 3.85 2.80
C VAL A 63 0.38 4.75 2.37
N VAL A 64 -0.75 4.69 3.07
CA VAL A 64 -1.92 5.55 2.81
C VAL A 64 -1.57 7.02 3.03
N VAL A 65 -0.88 7.32 4.13
CA VAL A 65 -0.45 8.70 4.45
C VAL A 65 0.56 9.21 3.43
N ASP A 66 1.49 8.37 3.00
CA ASP A 66 2.49 8.74 1.99
C ASP A 66 1.84 9.07 0.64
N TYR A 67 0.89 8.24 0.19
CA TYR A 67 0.13 8.53 -1.03
C TYR A 67 -0.70 9.81 -0.90
N LEU A 68 -1.39 10.00 0.20
CA LEU A 68 -2.18 11.22 0.42
C LEU A 68 -1.31 12.47 0.44
N ASN A 69 -0.13 12.42 1.06
CA ASN A 69 0.83 13.52 1.04
C ASN A 69 1.32 13.83 -0.40
N GLU A 70 1.51 12.82 -1.23
CA GLU A 70 1.90 13.03 -2.63
C GLU A 70 0.73 13.59 -3.45
N ILE A 71 -0.48 13.01 -3.30
CA ILE A 71 -1.72 13.46 -3.96
C ILE A 71 -2.01 14.93 -3.63
N SER A 72 -1.78 15.37 -2.39
CA SER A 72 -2.02 16.76 -1.99
C SER A 72 -1.21 17.78 -2.80
N LYS A 73 -0.06 17.41 -3.36
CA LYS A 73 0.75 18.29 -4.20
C LYS A 73 0.08 18.62 -5.54
N TYR A 74 -0.79 17.74 -6.02
CA TYR A 74 -1.51 17.89 -7.30
C TYR A 74 -2.94 18.43 -7.12
N THR A 75 -3.58 18.11 -5.98
CA THR A 75 -4.98 18.45 -5.71
C THR A 75 -5.15 19.65 -4.79
N GLY A 76 -4.14 19.96 -3.98
CA GLY A 76 -4.25 20.95 -2.90
C GLY A 76 -5.09 20.48 -1.70
N TRP A 77 -5.54 19.23 -1.68
CA TRP A 77 -6.35 18.66 -0.61
C TRP A 77 -5.63 18.70 0.73
N LYS A 78 -6.40 18.88 1.80
CA LYS A 78 -6.01 18.67 3.20
C LYS A 78 -6.75 17.47 3.75
N TYR A 79 -6.19 16.83 4.76
CA TYR A 79 -6.77 15.61 5.31
C TYR A 79 -6.98 15.71 6.80
N GLU A 80 -8.15 15.24 7.22
CA GLU A 80 -8.47 14.94 8.61
C GLU A 80 -8.47 13.43 8.80
N TYR A 81 -7.48 12.90 9.52
CA TYR A 81 -7.38 11.47 9.82
C TYR A 81 -8.26 11.14 11.02
N VAL A 82 -9.29 10.32 10.81
CA VAL A 82 -10.28 9.98 11.83
C VAL A 82 -10.16 8.52 12.22
N SER A 83 -9.77 8.26 13.44
CA SER A 83 -9.63 6.89 13.97
C SER A 83 -10.97 6.17 13.98
N THR A 84 -10.96 4.90 13.55
CA THR A 84 -12.12 4.02 13.53
C THR A 84 -11.73 2.57 13.73
N SER A 85 -12.58 1.83 14.42
CA SER A 85 -12.49 0.36 14.54
C SER A 85 -13.48 -0.38 13.60
N ASN A 86 -14.29 0.37 12.84
CA ASN A 86 -15.28 -0.16 11.91
C ASN A 86 -15.22 0.60 10.58
N ALA A 87 -14.04 0.63 9.97
CA ALA A 87 -13.74 1.49 8.81
C ALA A 87 -14.77 1.32 7.67
N VAL A 88 -15.10 0.09 7.28
CA VAL A 88 -16.03 -0.18 6.19
C VAL A 88 -17.45 0.28 6.53
N GLY A 89 -17.94 -0.04 7.72
CA GLY A 89 -19.30 0.36 8.15
C GLY A 89 -19.43 1.88 8.28
N ASP A 90 -18.43 2.53 8.87
CA ASP A 90 -18.40 3.99 9.01
C ASP A 90 -18.25 4.69 7.65
N PHE A 91 -17.56 4.06 6.71
CA PHE A 91 -17.45 4.55 5.33
C PHE A 91 -18.80 4.47 4.61
N GLN A 92 -19.51 3.34 4.72
CA GLN A 92 -20.87 3.18 4.19
C GLN A 92 -21.86 4.20 4.77
N ASP A 93 -21.68 4.55 6.04
CA ASP A 93 -22.49 5.58 6.71
C ASP A 93 -22.14 7.03 6.26
N GLY A 94 -21.18 7.20 5.33
CA GLY A 94 -20.77 8.50 4.82
C GLY A 94 -19.94 9.34 5.81
N LYS A 95 -19.33 8.72 6.83
CA LYS A 95 -18.51 9.42 7.81
C LYS A 95 -17.16 9.85 7.26
N PHE A 96 -16.70 9.22 6.17
CA PHE A 96 -15.41 9.44 5.53
C PHE A 96 -15.57 9.74 4.06
N ASP A 97 -14.64 10.52 3.53
CA ASP A 97 -14.57 10.86 2.11
C ASP A 97 -13.59 9.93 1.38
N LEU A 98 -12.53 9.48 2.08
CA LEU A 98 -11.51 8.58 1.57
C LEU A 98 -11.21 7.45 2.55
N MET A 99 -10.85 6.29 2.01
CA MET A 99 -10.29 5.16 2.76
C MET A 99 -9.19 4.49 1.96
N GLY A 100 -8.06 4.19 2.58
CA GLY A 100 -6.93 3.51 1.94
C GLY A 100 -6.75 2.07 2.40
N GLY A 101 -5.88 1.34 1.69
CA GLY A 101 -5.62 -0.07 1.97
C GLY A 101 -6.76 -1.01 1.57
N THR A 102 -7.68 -0.54 0.73
CA THR A 102 -8.86 -1.29 0.30
C THR A 102 -8.52 -2.13 -0.93
N PHE A 103 -8.89 -3.40 -0.90
CA PHE A 103 -8.71 -4.29 -2.05
C PHE A 103 -9.91 -4.24 -2.96
N TYR A 104 -9.67 -4.41 -4.26
CA TYR A 104 -10.75 -4.52 -5.21
C TYR A 104 -11.55 -5.80 -5.00
N SER A 105 -12.86 -5.68 -4.99
CA SER A 105 -13.82 -6.77 -5.10
C SER A 105 -15.07 -6.27 -5.81
N GLU A 106 -15.53 -6.99 -6.83
CA GLU A 106 -16.77 -6.68 -7.54
C GLU A 106 -17.96 -6.57 -6.58
N SER A 107 -17.94 -7.39 -5.52
CA SER A 107 -18.99 -7.38 -4.48
C SER A 107 -18.98 -6.13 -3.58
N LEU A 108 -18.00 -5.23 -3.75
CA LEU A 108 -17.83 -4.02 -2.95
C LEU A 108 -17.96 -2.73 -3.79
N GLU A 109 -18.25 -2.82 -5.08
CA GLU A 109 -18.41 -1.64 -5.96
C GLU A 109 -19.63 -0.79 -5.60
N ASP A 110 -20.60 -1.35 -4.91
CA ASP A 110 -21.74 -0.63 -4.34
C ASP A 110 -21.36 0.22 -3.10
N ILE A 111 -20.20 -0.06 -2.51
CA ILE A 111 -19.70 0.62 -1.30
C ILE A 111 -18.57 1.58 -1.63
N PHE A 112 -17.70 1.23 -2.58
CA PHE A 112 -16.46 1.93 -2.87
C PHE A 112 -16.40 2.43 -4.32
N GLY A 113 -16.05 3.70 -4.50
CA GLY A 113 -15.58 4.24 -5.77
C GLY A 113 -14.09 3.97 -5.93
N TYR A 114 -13.74 3.03 -6.81
CA TYR A 114 -12.35 2.66 -7.06
C TYR A 114 -11.73 3.55 -8.15
N PRO A 115 -10.54 4.12 -7.92
CA PRO A 115 -9.80 4.80 -8.98
C PRO A 115 -9.22 3.80 -9.98
N ASP A 116 -8.83 4.29 -11.15
CA ASP A 116 -8.20 3.50 -12.21
C ASP A 116 -6.80 2.99 -11.82
N TYR A 117 -6.13 3.71 -10.89
CA TYR A 117 -4.78 3.42 -10.43
C TYR A 117 -4.80 2.86 -9.01
N ASN A 118 -4.06 1.78 -8.80
CA ASN A 118 -3.85 1.23 -7.46
C ASN A 118 -2.72 1.98 -6.72
N CYS A 119 -2.62 1.72 -5.42
CA CYS A 119 -1.59 2.30 -4.54
C CYS A 119 -0.50 1.28 -4.16
N GLY A 120 -0.27 0.28 -4.99
CA GLY A 120 0.69 -0.79 -4.78
C GLY A 120 0.03 -2.15 -4.61
N TYR A 121 0.87 -3.13 -4.29
CA TYR A 121 0.45 -4.52 -4.17
C TYR A 121 0.84 -5.06 -2.81
N THR A 122 -0.01 -5.91 -2.25
CA THR A 122 0.32 -6.72 -1.08
C THR A 122 0.09 -8.18 -1.38
N GLN A 123 0.73 -9.05 -0.60
CA GLN A 123 0.56 -10.49 -0.71
C GLN A 123 -0.50 -10.96 0.27
N ALA A 124 -1.35 -11.89 -0.15
CA ALA A 124 -2.16 -12.66 0.76
C ALA A 124 -1.24 -13.56 1.60
N LYS A 125 -1.56 -13.72 2.87
CA LYS A 125 -0.79 -14.52 3.81
C LYS A 125 -1.64 -15.66 4.35
N LEU A 126 -1.01 -16.81 4.55
CA LEU A 126 -1.54 -17.88 5.40
C LEU A 126 -0.86 -17.75 6.76
N MET A 127 -1.64 -17.37 7.75
CA MET A 127 -1.18 -17.22 9.13
C MET A 127 -1.34 -18.51 9.89
N ALA A 128 -0.38 -18.81 10.76
CA ALA A 128 -0.38 -19.98 11.65
C ALA A 128 -0.05 -19.56 13.08
N ARG A 129 -0.33 -20.41 14.05
CA ARG A 129 0.08 -20.23 15.45
C ARG A 129 1.58 -20.53 15.59
N LYS A 130 2.28 -19.75 16.39
CA LYS A 130 3.71 -19.96 16.70
C LYS A 130 3.96 -21.25 17.52
N ASP A 131 2.95 -21.72 18.25
CA ASP A 131 3.02 -22.96 19.04
C ASP A 131 2.71 -24.22 18.22
N ASP A 132 2.25 -24.10 16.98
CA ASP A 132 2.01 -25.24 16.10
C ASP A 132 3.28 -25.62 15.31
N ALA A 133 4.11 -26.46 15.92
CA ALA A 133 5.34 -26.97 15.30
C ALA A 133 5.10 -27.87 14.06
N SER A 134 3.86 -28.23 13.74
CA SER A 134 3.52 -29.01 12.55
C SER A 134 3.48 -28.19 11.27
N ILE A 135 3.48 -26.84 11.37
CA ILE A 135 3.49 -25.90 10.23
C ILE A 135 4.85 -25.19 10.21
N ARG A 136 5.44 -25.07 9.03
CA ARG A 136 6.75 -24.44 8.84
C ARG A 136 6.74 -23.47 7.68
N SER A 137 7.19 -22.26 7.91
CA SER A 137 7.15 -21.17 6.90
C SER A 137 7.99 -21.43 5.66
N TYR A 138 9.01 -22.28 5.75
CA TYR A 138 9.92 -22.62 4.64
C TYR A 138 9.60 -23.96 3.95
N ASP A 139 8.58 -24.67 4.44
CA ASP A 139 8.17 -25.98 3.90
C ASP A 139 6.66 -26.00 3.65
N THR A 140 6.28 -25.60 2.44
CA THR A 140 4.86 -25.56 2.04
C THR A 140 4.19 -26.92 2.11
N GLY A 141 4.95 -28.03 2.02
CA GLY A 141 4.43 -29.38 2.17
C GLY A 141 3.77 -29.61 3.54
N THR A 142 4.19 -28.90 4.57
CA THR A 142 3.59 -28.98 5.92
C THR A 142 2.16 -28.43 5.99
N LEU A 143 1.72 -27.68 4.97
CA LEU A 143 0.36 -27.17 4.88
C LEU A 143 -0.63 -28.22 4.35
N ASN A 144 -0.13 -29.31 3.77
CA ASN A 144 -0.98 -30.33 3.19
C ASN A 144 -1.90 -30.97 4.23
N GLY A 145 -3.18 -31.12 3.91
CA GLY A 145 -4.21 -31.68 4.80
C GLY A 145 -4.73 -30.71 5.85
N LYS A 146 -4.17 -29.49 5.96
CA LYS A 146 -4.56 -28.46 6.94
C LYS A 146 -5.91 -27.83 6.60
N THR A 147 -6.56 -27.28 7.61
CA THR A 147 -7.80 -26.52 7.45
C THR A 147 -7.50 -25.02 7.45
N ILE A 148 -7.93 -24.32 6.40
CA ILE A 148 -7.73 -22.89 6.21
C ILE A 148 -9.05 -22.16 6.47
N GLY A 149 -9.08 -21.27 7.45
CA GLY A 149 -10.20 -20.37 7.69
C GLY A 149 -10.16 -19.20 6.69
N VAL A 150 -11.31 -18.86 6.14
CA VAL A 150 -11.45 -17.72 5.20
C VAL A 150 -12.71 -16.93 5.52
N TYR A 151 -12.66 -15.62 5.33
CA TYR A 151 -13.85 -14.77 5.31
C TYR A 151 -14.59 -14.95 3.99
N ASP A 152 -15.87 -15.33 4.03
CA ASP A 152 -16.63 -15.75 2.85
C ASP A 152 -16.79 -14.67 1.76
N ARG A 153 -16.74 -13.38 2.14
CA ARG A 153 -16.80 -12.25 1.21
C ARG A 153 -15.44 -11.89 0.59
N SER A 154 -14.35 -12.52 0.98
CA SER A 154 -13.03 -12.31 0.37
C SER A 154 -12.87 -13.16 -0.89
N THR A 155 -13.81 -13.04 -1.85
CA THR A 155 -13.97 -13.95 -2.99
C THR A 155 -12.72 -14.03 -3.86
N GLU A 156 -12.09 -12.91 -4.18
CA GLU A 156 -10.87 -12.85 -5.01
C GLU A 156 -9.68 -13.51 -4.31
N ASN A 157 -9.53 -13.28 -3.00
CA ASN A 157 -8.46 -13.92 -2.23
C ASN A 157 -8.67 -15.42 -2.08
N ILE A 158 -9.92 -15.85 -1.91
CA ILE A 158 -10.26 -17.26 -1.86
C ILE A 158 -9.96 -17.93 -3.20
N GLN A 159 -10.26 -17.24 -4.32
CA GLN A 159 -9.93 -17.76 -5.66
C GLN A 159 -8.41 -17.88 -5.84
N ARG A 160 -7.64 -16.86 -5.48
CA ARG A 160 -6.16 -16.89 -5.52
C ARG A 160 -5.58 -17.96 -4.61
N LEU A 161 -6.16 -18.16 -3.42
CA LEU A 161 -5.78 -19.27 -2.54
C LEU A 161 -5.97 -20.62 -3.22
N LYS A 162 -7.11 -20.86 -3.85
CA LYS A 162 -7.39 -22.12 -4.56
C LYS A 162 -6.42 -22.37 -5.71
N GLU A 163 -6.11 -21.34 -6.48
CA GLU A 163 -5.15 -21.40 -7.58
C GLU A 163 -3.74 -21.70 -7.06
N TRP A 164 -3.33 -21.00 -5.98
CA TRP A 164 -2.03 -21.24 -5.36
C TRP A 164 -1.91 -22.65 -4.78
N LEU A 165 -2.94 -23.15 -4.06
CA LEU A 165 -2.97 -24.51 -3.54
C LEU A 165 -2.85 -25.55 -4.68
N ALA A 166 -3.54 -25.32 -5.80
CA ALA A 166 -3.44 -26.19 -6.97
C ALA A 166 -2.03 -26.20 -7.59
N ILE A 167 -1.39 -25.03 -7.71
CA ILE A 167 -0.01 -24.90 -8.20
C ILE A 167 0.97 -25.63 -7.27
N GLN A 168 0.79 -25.53 -5.96
CA GLN A 168 1.62 -26.18 -4.95
C GLN A 168 1.29 -27.68 -4.76
N ALA A 169 0.25 -28.19 -5.43
CA ALA A 169 -0.28 -29.55 -5.27
C ALA A 169 -0.64 -29.88 -3.81
N LEU A 170 -1.25 -28.93 -3.10
CA LEU A 170 -1.68 -29.05 -1.70
C LEU A 170 -3.18 -29.34 -1.62
N ASP A 171 -3.54 -30.35 -0.83
CA ASP A 171 -4.93 -30.70 -0.53
C ASP A 171 -5.29 -30.14 0.87
N CYS A 172 -5.82 -28.93 0.91
CA CYS A 172 -6.25 -28.24 2.13
C CYS A 172 -7.77 -28.14 2.16
N LYS A 173 -8.34 -28.18 3.37
CA LYS A 173 -9.77 -27.92 3.59
C LYS A 173 -9.99 -26.44 3.77
N ILE A 174 -10.99 -25.86 3.12
CA ILE A 174 -11.36 -24.44 3.29
C ILE A 174 -12.61 -24.38 4.16
N ARG A 175 -12.52 -23.64 5.26
CA ARG A 175 -13.63 -23.35 6.16
C ARG A 175 -14.03 -21.89 6.03
N TYR A 176 -15.28 -21.67 5.65
CA TYR A 176 -15.84 -20.34 5.43
C TYR A 176 -16.44 -19.78 6.72
N TYR A 177 -16.18 -18.52 6.98
CA TYR A 177 -16.74 -17.75 8.07
C TYR A 177 -17.47 -16.52 7.53
N SER A 178 -18.61 -16.22 8.11
CA SER A 178 -19.46 -15.07 7.76
C SER A 178 -19.09 -13.82 8.58
N ARG A 179 -19.78 -12.72 8.31
CA ARG A 179 -19.64 -11.48 9.09
C ARG A 179 -19.92 -11.68 10.58
N ASP A 180 -20.87 -12.53 10.92
CA ASP A 180 -21.26 -12.78 12.32
C ASP A 180 -20.20 -13.56 13.09
N ASP A 181 -19.27 -14.18 12.40
CA ASP A 181 -18.15 -14.92 12.98
C ASP A 181 -16.94 -14.03 13.31
N LEU A 182 -16.91 -12.78 12.79
CA LEU A 182 -15.83 -11.85 13.02
C LEU A 182 -15.84 -11.32 14.46
N GLU A 183 -14.67 -11.25 15.06
CA GLU A 183 -14.43 -10.55 16.32
C GLU A 183 -13.44 -9.41 16.07
N ASN A 184 -13.80 -8.19 16.45
CA ASN A 184 -13.02 -6.99 16.14
C ASN A 184 -12.66 -6.85 14.65
N GLY A 185 -13.55 -7.30 13.74
CA GLY A 185 -13.36 -7.22 12.30
C GLY A 185 -12.41 -8.26 11.70
N ASN A 186 -11.96 -9.26 12.47
CA ASN A 186 -11.06 -10.31 12.00
C ASN A 186 -11.45 -11.70 12.52
N LEU A 187 -10.71 -12.73 12.12
CA LEU A 187 -10.93 -14.13 12.49
C LEU A 187 -9.77 -14.71 13.34
N TYR A 188 -8.89 -13.88 13.90
CA TYR A 188 -7.70 -14.37 14.61
C TYR A 188 -8.05 -15.30 15.77
N ASN A 189 -9.14 -15.02 16.49
CA ASN A 189 -9.63 -15.89 17.57
C ASN A 189 -9.93 -17.31 17.10
N ARG A 190 -10.38 -17.52 15.84
CA ARG A 190 -10.67 -18.85 15.28
C ARG A 190 -9.39 -19.66 15.08
N LEU A 191 -8.30 -18.97 14.68
CA LEU A 191 -6.97 -19.57 14.54
C LEU A 191 -6.35 -19.84 15.93
N GLU A 192 -6.36 -18.86 16.84
CA GLU A 192 -5.79 -18.98 18.18
C GLU A 192 -6.46 -20.09 19.01
N ASN A 193 -7.78 -20.25 18.87
CA ASN A 193 -8.53 -21.31 19.53
C ASN A 193 -8.38 -22.70 18.86
N GLY A 194 -7.63 -22.78 17.74
CA GLY A 194 -7.40 -24.05 17.04
C GLY A 194 -8.62 -24.58 16.27
N GLU A 195 -9.61 -23.73 15.98
CA GLU A 195 -10.75 -24.12 15.14
C GLU A 195 -10.34 -24.39 13.69
N VAL A 196 -9.26 -23.71 13.26
CA VAL A 196 -8.56 -23.91 11.98
C VAL A 196 -7.05 -23.97 12.23
N ASP A 197 -6.31 -24.56 11.31
CA ASP A 197 -4.85 -24.65 11.37
C ASP A 197 -4.18 -23.41 10.81
N LEU A 198 -4.82 -22.83 9.81
CA LEU A 198 -4.35 -21.66 9.07
C LEU A 198 -5.48 -20.65 8.89
N LEU A 199 -5.12 -19.38 8.73
CA LEU A 199 -6.08 -18.31 8.44
C LEU A 199 -5.59 -17.52 7.21
N LEU A 200 -6.47 -17.33 6.22
CA LEU A 200 -6.23 -16.45 5.09
C LEU A 200 -6.45 -15.00 5.49
N GLY A 201 -5.49 -14.15 5.22
CA GLY A 201 -5.60 -12.70 5.46
C GLY A 201 -4.38 -11.95 4.95
N TYR A 202 -4.18 -10.74 5.43
CA TYR A 202 -3.05 -9.87 5.04
C TYR A 202 -2.01 -9.74 6.15
N GLY A 203 -2.33 -10.20 7.35
CA GLY A 203 -1.44 -10.11 8.51
C GLY A 203 -1.32 -8.71 9.10
N THR A 204 -2.26 -7.80 8.78
CA THR A 204 -2.38 -6.50 9.44
C THR A 204 -2.89 -6.72 10.87
N ASP A 205 -2.31 -6.01 11.84
CA ASP A 205 -2.63 -6.16 13.28
C ASP A 205 -2.59 -7.63 13.77
N MET A 206 -1.67 -8.42 13.21
CA MET A 206 -1.55 -9.83 13.56
C MET A 206 -1.04 -9.96 15.01
N PRO A 207 -1.73 -10.73 15.87
CA PRO A 207 -1.26 -10.99 17.23
C PRO A 207 0.14 -11.59 17.27
N ASP A 208 0.90 -11.30 18.33
CA ASP A 208 2.24 -11.87 18.55
C ASP A 208 2.28 -13.40 18.69
N THR A 209 1.14 -14.01 18.91
CA THR A 209 0.96 -15.47 18.95
C THR A 209 0.98 -16.13 17.58
N LEU A 210 0.83 -15.33 16.51
CA LEU A 210 0.71 -15.79 15.14
C LEU A 210 1.94 -15.39 14.32
N TYR A 211 2.09 -16.00 13.14
CA TYR A 211 3.09 -15.65 12.14
C TYR A 211 2.59 -15.97 10.73
N ALA A 212 3.20 -15.38 9.72
CA ALA A 212 2.91 -15.69 8.32
C ALA A 212 3.66 -16.98 7.91
N ALA A 213 2.94 -18.09 7.83
CA ALA A 213 3.49 -19.38 7.41
C ALA A 213 3.77 -19.43 5.91
N SER A 214 3.00 -18.71 5.10
CA SER A 214 3.22 -18.56 3.66
C SER A 214 2.64 -17.26 3.15
N SER A 215 3.18 -16.77 2.04
CA SER A 215 2.66 -15.60 1.32
C SER A 215 2.54 -15.94 -0.16
N PHE A 216 1.50 -15.45 -0.84
CA PHE A 216 1.27 -15.75 -2.24
C PHE A 216 0.43 -14.67 -2.91
N GLY A 217 0.53 -14.62 -4.24
CA GLY A 217 -0.21 -13.70 -5.09
C GLY A 217 0.04 -12.23 -4.73
N GLY A 218 0.03 -11.36 -5.70
CA GLY A 218 -0.03 -9.93 -5.48
C GLY A 218 -1.47 -9.46 -5.61
N GLN A 219 -2.00 -8.70 -4.65
CA GLN A 219 -3.27 -8.03 -4.78
C GLN A 219 -3.09 -6.53 -4.68
N ALA A 220 -3.61 -5.80 -5.67
CA ALA A 220 -3.60 -4.36 -5.67
C ALA A 220 -4.47 -3.82 -4.53
N HIS A 221 -3.98 -2.80 -3.83
CA HIS A 221 -4.78 -2.02 -2.90
C HIS A 221 -4.99 -0.59 -3.42
N TYR A 222 -6.06 0.01 -2.98
CA TYR A 222 -6.57 1.28 -3.51
C TYR A 222 -6.84 2.29 -2.40
N LEU A 223 -6.76 3.55 -2.78
CA LEU A 223 -7.44 4.65 -2.10
C LEU A 223 -8.82 4.78 -2.73
N VAL A 224 -9.87 4.50 -1.97
CA VAL A 224 -11.25 4.54 -2.45
C VAL A 224 -11.98 5.77 -1.93
N THR A 225 -12.96 6.22 -2.71
CA THR A 225 -13.90 7.28 -2.32
C THR A 225 -15.34 6.75 -2.22
N GLN A 226 -16.29 7.60 -1.84
CA GLN A 226 -17.71 7.26 -1.88
C GLN A 226 -18.11 6.91 -3.32
N PRO A 227 -18.93 5.87 -3.56
CA PRO A 227 -19.18 5.33 -4.92
C PRO A 227 -19.82 6.34 -5.87
N ASN A 228 -20.48 7.37 -5.35
CA ASN A 228 -21.13 8.42 -6.13
C ASN A 228 -20.37 9.75 -6.17
N ASN A 229 -19.17 9.81 -5.63
CA ASN A 229 -18.37 11.03 -5.60
C ASN A 229 -17.41 11.11 -6.78
N GLN A 230 -17.96 11.38 -7.96
CA GLN A 230 -17.19 11.44 -9.20
C GLN A 230 -16.13 12.56 -9.18
N GLU A 231 -16.41 13.68 -8.51
CA GLU A 231 -15.46 14.79 -8.43
C GLU A 231 -14.16 14.40 -7.70
N ILE A 232 -14.26 13.74 -6.55
CA ILE A 232 -13.08 13.24 -5.82
C ILE A 232 -12.41 12.12 -6.63
N LEU A 233 -13.18 11.24 -7.26
CA LEU A 233 -12.65 10.14 -8.05
C LEU A 233 -11.81 10.64 -9.24
N ASP A 234 -12.31 11.63 -9.98
CA ASP A 234 -11.62 12.21 -11.14
C ASP A 234 -10.30 12.90 -10.70
N GLN A 235 -10.34 13.66 -9.60
CA GLN A 235 -9.14 14.31 -9.07
C GLN A 235 -8.12 13.29 -8.53
N LEU A 236 -8.59 12.21 -7.91
CA LEU A 236 -7.75 11.12 -7.42
C LEU A 236 -7.05 10.41 -8.59
N ASN A 237 -7.80 10.09 -9.65
CA ASN A 237 -7.25 9.50 -10.88
C ASN A 237 -6.19 10.40 -11.51
N MET A 238 -6.50 11.70 -11.68
CA MET A 238 -5.56 12.67 -12.22
C MET A 238 -4.27 12.74 -11.38
N ALA A 239 -4.38 12.79 -10.05
CA ALA A 239 -3.22 12.88 -9.18
C ALA A 239 -2.37 11.61 -9.22
N LEU A 240 -2.98 10.42 -9.20
CA LEU A 240 -2.27 9.14 -9.30
C LEU A 240 -1.57 8.98 -10.64
N GLU A 241 -2.21 9.39 -11.76
CA GLU A 241 -1.58 9.42 -13.07
C GLU A 241 -0.32 10.29 -13.07
N GLN A 242 -0.39 11.49 -12.50
CA GLN A 242 0.77 12.40 -12.42
C GLN A 242 1.89 11.85 -11.53
N ILE A 243 1.56 11.20 -10.42
CA ILE A 243 2.54 10.56 -9.53
C ILE A 243 3.31 9.48 -10.30
N TYR A 244 2.62 8.58 -10.99
CA TYR A 244 3.26 7.50 -11.73
C TYR A 244 3.98 7.96 -13.00
N ALA A 245 3.51 9.05 -13.62
CA ALA A 245 4.22 9.67 -14.73
C ALA A 245 5.54 10.32 -14.27
N ALA A 246 5.57 10.91 -13.07
CA ALA A 246 6.75 11.53 -12.49
C ALA A 246 7.73 10.51 -11.88
N ASP A 247 7.22 9.48 -11.24
CA ASP A 247 8.02 8.41 -10.60
C ASP A 247 7.32 7.05 -10.77
N PRO A 248 7.66 6.29 -11.83
CA PRO A 248 7.09 4.96 -12.08
C PRO A 248 7.35 3.93 -10.96
N GLU A 249 8.39 4.16 -10.13
CA GLU A 249 8.75 3.28 -9.01
C GLU A 249 8.15 3.75 -7.67
N PHE A 250 7.28 4.76 -7.69
CA PHE A 250 6.72 5.34 -6.46
C PHE A 250 6.05 4.28 -5.58
N SER A 251 5.25 3.40 -6.17
CA SER A 251 4.60 2.29 -5.47
C SER A 251 5.60 1.39 -4.75
N ASP A 252 6.66 0.95 -5.43
CA ASP A 252 7.66 0.05 -4.88
C ASP A 252 8.45 0.71 -3.74
N LYS A 253 8.76 2.00 -3.88
CA LYS A 253 9.41 2.79 -2.82
C LYS A 253 8.54 2.91 -1.58
N MET A 254 7.23 3.17 -1.76
CA MET A 254 6.30 3.28 -0.62
C MET A 254 6.06 1.92 0.03
N GLN A 255 6.00 0.85 -0.75
CA GLN A 255 5.93 -0.51 -0.26
C GLN A 255 7.17 -0.87 0.57
N ALA A 256 8.37 -0.64 0.05
CA ALA A 256 9.62 -0.90 0.75
C ALA A 256 9.75 -0.09 2.05
N LYS A 257 9.31 1.18 2.03
CA LYS A 257 9.36 2.07 3.20
C LYS A 257 8.45 1.59 4.34
N ASN A 258 7.23 1.17 4.03
CA ASN A 258 6.19 0.93 5.04
C ASN A 258 6.04 -0.54 5.44
N PHE A 259 6.56 -1.47 4.66
CA PHE A 259 6.42 -2.92 4.89
C PHE A 259 7.76 -3.65 4.95
N ALA A 260 8.87 -2.93 5.13
CA ALA A 260 10.22 -3.52 5.17
C ALA A 260 10.34 -4.62 6.24
N ASP A 261 9.75 -4.43 7.41
CA ASP A 261 9.80 -5.38 8.51
C ASP A 261 8.86 -6.59 8.30
N ASN A 262 7.79 -6.42 7.51
CA ASN A 262 6.86 -7.51 7.17
C ASN A 262 7.39 -8.44 6.07
N MET A 263 8.45 -8.06 5.36
CA MET A 263 9.14 -8.95 4.42
C MET A 263 10.12 -9.90 5.11
N THR A 264 10.49 -9.62 6.35
CA THR A 264 11.24 -10.54 7.20
C THR A 264 10.27 -11.51 7.87
N GLY A 265 9.71 -12.43 7.08
CA GLY A 265 9.14 -13.64 7.66
C GLY A 265 10.24 -14.33 8.44
N TYR A 266 10.25 -14.19 9.76
CA TYR A 266 11.14 -14.99 10.59
C TYR A 266 10.81 -16.46 10.30
N ALA A 267 11.77 -17.16 9.72
CA ALA A 267 11.67 -18.61 9.65
C ALA A 267 11.57 -19.11 11.09
N VAL A 268 10.40 -19.65 11.48
CA VAL A 268 10.25 -20.30 12.75
C VAL A 268 10.97 -21.63 12.65
N LEU A 269 12.25 -21.63 13.04
CA LEU A 269 13.07 -22.82 13.04
C LEU A 269 12.69 -23.73 14.21
N ALA A 270 12.52 -25.02 13.94
CA ALA A 270 12.30 -26.01 14.97
C ALA A 270 13.55 -26.15 15.86
N GLU A 271 13.38 -26.59 17.10
CA GLU A 271 14.50 -26.78 18.04
C GLU A 271 15.62 -27.67 17.48
N GLN A 272 15.26 -28.70 16.71
CA GLN A 272 16.21 -29.58 16.06
C GLN A 272 17.02 -28.85 14.95
N GLU A 273 16.40 -27.90 14.26
CA GLU A 273 17.06 -27.10 13.23
C GLU A 273 17.99 -26.05 13.84
N LEU A 274 17.56 -25.39 14.92
CA LEU A 274 18.44 -24.51 15.70
C LEU A 274 19.64 -25.28 16.26
N SER A 275 19.42 -26.49 16.77
CA SER A 275 20.50 -27.36 17.23
C SER A 275 21.46 -27.78 16.08
N TYR A 276 20.92 -28.08 14.90
CA TYR A 276 21.71 -28.38 13.72
C TYR A 276 22.55 -27.18 13.29
N ILE A 277 21.97 -25.99 13.20
CA ILE A 277 22.65 -24.75 12.82
C ILE A 277 23.80 -24.45 13.79
N ALA A 278 23.53 -24.49 15.10
CA ALA A 278 24.52 -24.26 16.13
C ALA A 278 25.71 -25.26 16.04
N LYS A 279 25.41 -26.52 15.68
CA LYS A 279 26.44 -27.56 15.52
C LYS A 279 27.20 -27.42 14.19
N LYS A 280 26.51 -27.04 13.11
CA LYS A 280 27.08 -26.97 11.76
C LYS A 280 28.01 -25.78 11.61
N GLY A 281 27.62 -24.62 12.14
CA GLY A 281 28.34 -23.36 12.03
C GLY A 281 28.43 -22.86 10.61
N THR A 282 29.45 -23.30 9.86
CA THR A 282 29.68 -22.81 8.49
C THR A 282 29.40 -23.89 7.44
N VAL A 283 28.79 -23.50 6.35
CA VAL A 283 28.51 -24.33 5.17
C VAL A 283 29.42 -23.91 4.03
N THR A 284 30.16 -24.88 3.44
CA THR A 284 30.96 -24.62 2.24
C THR A 284 30.11 -24.80 0.99
N VAL A 285 30.10 -23.77 0.15
CA VAL A 285 29.36 -23.71 -1.11
C VAL A 285 30.33 -23.78 -2.28
N ALA A 286 30.24 -24.82 -3.11
CA ALA A 286 30.99 -24.90 -4.35
C ALA A 286 30.37 -23.98 -5.40
N VAL A 287 31.18 -23.13 -6.02
CA VAL A 287 30.76 -22.16 -7.02
C VAL A 287 31.66 -22.19 -8.23
N ALA A 288 31.09 -21.91 -9.41
CA ALA A 288 31.88 -21.79 -10.64
C ALA A 288 32.45 -20.36 -10.71
N ASN A 289 33.74 -20.25 -10.96
CA ASN A 289 34.38 -18.96 -11.15
C ASN A 289 33.81 -18.22 -12.37
N ASN A 290 33.57 -16.92 -12.25
CA ASN A 290 33.14 -16.05 -13.33
C ASN A 290 31.79 -16.42 -13.97
N TRP A 291 30.83 -16.88 -13.17
CA TRP A 291 29.48 -17.25 -13.64
C TRP A 291 28.49 -16.09 -13.55
N HIS A 292 28.79 -15.00 -14.26
CA HIS A 292 27.98 -13.80 -14.24
C HIS A 292 26.57 -14.03 -14.85
N PRO A 293 25.46 -13.50 -14.28
CA PRO A 293 25.33 -12.71 -13.05
C PRO A 293 25.13 -13.54 -11.78
N LEU A 294 25.27 -14.85 -11.85
CA LEU A 294 24.96 -15.76 -10.75
C LEU A 294 26.03 -15.70 -9.64
N TYR A 295 27.30 -15.67 -10.05
CA TYR A 295 28.41 -15.58 -9.12
C TYR A 295 29.66 -15.01 -9.80
N CYS A 296 30.34 -14.09 -9.12
CA CYS A 296 31.67 -13.61 -9.49
C CYS A 296 32.42 -13.13 -8.25
N VAL A 297 33.73 -12.99 -8.37
CA VAL A 297 34.57 -12.34 -7.37
C VAL A 297 35.05 -11.03 -7.98
N ASN A 298 34.83 -9.92 -7.29
CA ASN A 298 35.26 -8.62 -7.76
C ASN A 298 36.75 -8.38 -7.47
N ILE A 299 37.25 -7.22 -7.88
CA ILE A 299 38.68 -6.84 -7.75
C ILE A 299 39.17 -6.76 -6.29
N ASP A 300 38.25 -6.59 -5.36
CA ASP A 300 38.52 -6.46 -3.91
C ASP A 300 38.28 -7.79 -3.17
N ASP A 301 38.20 -8.90 -3.89
CA ASP A 301 37.93 -10.26 -3.38
C ASP A 301 36.54 -10.43 -2.74
N TYR A 302 35.58 -9.54 -3.04
CA TYR A 302 34.19 -9.74 -2.60
C TYR A 302 33.43 -10.66 -3.54
N HIS A 303 32.64 -11.54 -2.94
CA HIS A 303 31.73 -12.43 -3.66
C HIS A 303 30.46 -11.67 -4.00
N GLU A 304 30.14 -11.58 -5.30
CA GLU A 304 29.01 -10.82 -5.83
C GLU A 304 28.14 -11.70 -6.73
N GLY A 305 26.85 -11.31 -6.85
CA GLY A 305 25.87 -11.93 -7.73
C GLY A 305 24.72 -12.58 -6.97
N PHE A 306 23.80 -13.18 -7.72
CA PHE A 306 22.57 -13.74 -7.17
C PHE A 306 22.82 -14.79 -6.06
N VAL A 307 23.83 -15.67 -6.21
CA VAL A 307 24.11 -16.71 -5.21
C VAL A 307 24.57 -16.11 -3.87
N PRO A 308 25.57 -15.22 -3.82
CA PRO A 308 25.95 -14.55 -2.58
C PRO A 308 24.80 -13.76 -1.94
N ASP A 309 24.00 -13.07 -2.74
CA ASP A 309 22.88 -12.26 -2.21
C ASP A 309 21.81 -13.15 -1.55
N VAL A 310 21.46 -14.28 -2.18
CA VAL A 310 20.52 -15.26 -1.60
C VAL A 310 21.11 -15.87 -0.32
N LEU A 311 22.37 -16.28 -0.34
CA LEU A 311 23.00 -16.90 0.83
C LEU A 311 23.16 -15.92 1.99
N LYS A 312 23.40 -14.64 1.72
CA LYS A 312 23.35 -13.56 2.72
C LYS A 312 21.97 -13.49 3.39
N LYS A 313 20.91 -13.56 2.62
CA LYS A 313 19.54 -13.62 3.17
C LYS A 313 19.32 -14.88 4.00
N VAL A 314 19.79 -16.04 3.55
CA VAL A 314 19.72 -17.27 4.35
C VAL A 314 20.47 -17.12 5.68
N THR A 315 21.65 -16.47 5.68
CA THR A 315 22.38 -16.16 6.94
C THR A 315 21.55 -15.29 7.87
N GLU A 316 20.95 -14.20 7.34
CA GLU A 316 20.11 -13.28 8.11
C GLU A 316 18.94 -14.00 8.80
N TYR A 317 18.32 -14.98 8.12
CA TYR A 317 17.17 -15.72 8.65
C TYR A 317 17.50 -16.92 9.52
N SER A 318 18.58 -17.61 9.22
CA SER A 318 18.88 -18.90 9.86
C SER A 318 20.04 -18.86 10.84
N GLY A 319 20.91 -17.87 10.72
CA GLY A 319 22.18 -17.83 11.44
C GLY A 319 23.25 -18.78 10.86
N LEU A 320 22.97 -19.49 9.75
CA LEU A 320 23.98 -20.27 9.03
C LEU A 320 24.98 -19.33 8.35
N GLU A 321 26.27 -19.64 8.47
CA GLU A 321 27.32 -18.94 7.76
C GLU A 321 27.77 -19.71 6.52
N PHE A 322 28.20 -19.01 5.48
CA PHE A 322 28.62 -19.62 4.21
C PHE A 322 30.05 -19.20 3.85
N THR A 323 30.81 -20.17 3.33
CA THR A 323 32.09 -19.94 2.67
C THR A 323 32.04 -20.48 1.26
N TYR A 324 32.80 -19.88 0.36
CA TYR A 324 32.80 -20.24 -1.04
C TYR A 324 34.06 -21.02 -1.40
N LEU A 325 33.88 -22.08 -2.17
CA LEU A 325 34.96 -22.87 -2.75
C LEU A 325 34.88 -22.80 -4.28
N LEU A 326 35.92 -22.24 -4.90
CA LEU A 326 36.08 -22.12 -6.36
C LEU A 326 36.56 -23.40 -6.98
#